data_954bccaf75a5ba38d39419b31a0db2b2
#
_entry.id   954bccaf75a5ba38d39419b31a0db2b2
#
_cell.length_a   1.000
_cell.length_b   1.000
_cell.length_c   1.000
_cell.angle_alpha   90.00
_cell.angle_beta   90.00
_cell.angle_gamma   90.00
#
_symmetry.space_group_name_H-M   'P 1'
#
loop_
_entity.id
_entity.type
_entity.pdbx_description
1 polymer ?
#
loop_
_entity_poly.entity_id
_entity_poly.type
_entity_poly.pdbx_seq_one_letter_code
_entity_poly.pdbx_strand_id
1 'polypeptide(L)'
;MNFTEQLVNDFAHDADCRMSAICRIMMALMALVMLLNLLHVFKLSKALYPTILIAMAVLFVPTILYDWIHLRSRAARYFVLTLVVLMSGLLYAILSYHVIIMLVFPVVVACLYCDRKSVLYTTILSIPVMIVSHLIAFWLKVVPDEPLVTMKGVLVYGLVPRIIEFLAISIICFSVTGKMQRLINSLVEKNNELYEDQQTLISSLAELVEAQSQETGQHVKRVAAYTEILCRAVGMSEEETWKVSVASMMHDVGKIGVPKEILHKPGRLNAEEFDEVKRHVEYGYQLLEHSPGEIMQIAACIAQQHHERFDGKGYQNNLQADQINIYARCVSIADVFDALVSKRCYKKAWTPEQARAEIVAQGGHQFDPKLTELFDQHFDEFLGVMECYPE
;
A
#
# COMPACT_ATOMS: atom_id res chain seq x y z
N MET A 1 -0.37 0.22 10.37
CA MET A 1 -0.60 1.26 9.31
C MET A 1 -1.73 0.73 8.43
N ASN A 2 -2.80 1.49 8.25
CA ASN A 2 -3.98 0.98 7.54
C ASN A 2 -3.60 0.78 6.05
N PHE A 3 -3.92 -0.35 5.42
CA PHE A 3 -3.67 -0.66 3.99
C PHE A 3 -4.07 0.51 3.08
N THR A 4 -5.15 1.21 3.42
CA THR A 4 -5.62 2.43 2.77
C THR A 4 -4.59 3.56 2.81
N GLU A 5 -3.87 3.76 3.93
CA GLU A 5 -2.83 4.79 4.04
C GLU A 5 -1.60 4.44 3.20
N GLN A 6 -1.25 3.17 3.13
CA GLN A 6 -0.15 2.69 2.30
C GLN A 6 -0.45 2.91 0.82
N LEU A 7 -1.65 2.54 0.35
CA LEU A 7 -2.08 2.77 -1.03
C LEU A 7 -2.10 4.26 -1.40
N VAL A 8 -2.61 5.13 -0.51
CA VAL A 8 -2.61 6.59 -0.73
C VAL A 8 -1.18 7.15 -0.76
N ASN A 9 -0.27 6.63 0.06
CA ASN A 9 1.13 7.03 0.05
C ASN A 9 1.86 6.57 -1.21
N ASP A 10 1.56 5.37 -1.71
CA ASP A 10 2.11 4.84 -2.97
C ASP A 10 1.66 5.67 -4.18
N PHE A 11 0.39 6.08 -4.24
CA PHE A 11 -0.11 7.01 -5.24
C PHE A 11 0.59 8.37 -5.18
N ALA A 12 0.79 8.90 -3.97
CA ALA A 12 1.50 10.15 -3.79
C ALA A 12 2.98 10.04 -4.21
N HIS A 13 3.61 8.90 -3.93
CA HIS A 13 4.97 8.59 -4.36
C HIS A 13 5.09 8.53 -5.89
N ASP A 14 4.18 7.80 -6.55
CA ASP A 14 4.15 7.70 -8.01
C ASP A 14 3.95 9.09 -8.66
N ALA A 15 3.09 9.93 -8.07
CA ALA A 15 2.90 11.31 -8.53
C ALA A 15 4.17 12.17 -8.40
N ASP A 16 4.95 12.04 -7.32
CA ASP A 16 6.22 12.73 -7.12
C ASP A 16 7.27 12.26 -8.15
N CYS A 17 7.35 10.97 -8.44
CA CYS A 17 8.23 10.41 -9.47
C CYS A 17 7.85 10.89 -10.88
N ARG A 18 6.55 10.93 -11.20
CA ARG A 18 6.05 11.46 -12.47
C ARG A 18 6.32 12.96 -12.60
N MET A 19 6.19 13.74 -11.53
CA MET A 19 6.55 15.14 -11.49
C MET A 19 8.01 15.35 -11.87
N SER A 20 8.92 14.61 -11.24
CA SER A 20 10.35 14.65 -11.54
C SER A 20 10.64 14.28 -13.00
N ALA A 21 10.00 13.22 -13.52
CA ALA A 21 10.15 12.79 -14.91
C ALA A 21 9.68 13.87 -15.90
N ILE A 22 8.53 14.49 -15.67
CA ILE A 22 8.01 15.57 -16.52
C ILE A 22 8.95 16.77 -16.51
N CYS A 23 9.46 17.15 -15.35
CA CYS A 23 10.43 18.24 -15.26
C CYS A 23 11.71 17.94 -16.03
N ARG A 24 12.21 16.69 -16.00
CA ARG A 24 13.37 16.25 -16.83
C ARG A 24 13.08 16.32 -18.32
N ILE A 25 11.89 15.90 -18.76
CA ILE A 25 11.47 16.01 -20.18
C ILE A 25 11.44 17.47 -20.61
N MET A 26 10.87 18.35 -19.77
CA MET A 26 10.84 19.79 -20.07
C MET A 26 12.26 20.39 -20.16
N MET A 27 13.18 19.99 -19.30
CA MET A 27 14.59 20.40 -19.38
C MET A 27 15.24 19.91 -20.69
N ALA A 28 15.00 18.67 -21.08
CA ALA A 28 15.52 18.11 -22.33
C ALA A 28 14.99 18.87 -23.56
N LEU A 29 13.71 19.25 -23.57
CA LEU A 29 13.10 20.07 -24.61
C LEU A 29 13.73 21.47 -24.65
N MET A 30 13.96 22.10 -23.50
CA MET A 30 14.64 23.39 -23.43
C MET A 30 16.11 23.32 -23.95
N ALA A 31 16.80 22.24 -23.55
CA ALA A 31 18.16 21.99 -24.06
C ALA A 31 18.19 21.78 -25.60
N LEU A 32 17.19 21.06 -26.13
CA LEU A 32 17.02 20.87 -27.58
C LEU A 32 16.77 22.21 -28.28
N VAL A 33 15.93 23.09 -27.71
CA VAL A 33 15.69 24.43 -28.24
C VAL A 33 16.99 25.25 -28.29
N MET A 34 17.80 25.19 -27.25
CA MET A 34 19.11 25.85 -27.22
C MET A 34 20.08 25.27 -28.27
N LEU A 35 20.09 23.93 -28.42
CA LEU A 35 20.92 23.25 -29.44
C LEU A 35 20.51 23.64 -30.85
N LEU A 36 19.22 23.65 -31.18
CA LEU A 36 18.70 24.05 -32.47
C LEU A 36 19.02 25.52 -32.80
N ASN A 37 19.03 26.37 -31.78
CA ASN A 37 19.50 27.76 -31.96
C ASN A 37 21.02 27.84 -32.22
N LEU A 38 21.83 27.02 -31.54
CA LEU A 38 23.26 26.93 -31.77
C LEU A 38 23.56 26.43 -33.20
N LEU A 39 22.75 25.52 -33.72
CA LEU A 39 22.84 25.01 -35.09
C LEU A 39 22.25 25.97 -36.15
N HIS A 40 21.84 27.18 -35.75
CA HIS A 40 21.24 28.20 -36.61
C HIS A 40 19.93 27.79 -37.31
N VAL A 41 19.23 26.76 -36.80
CA VAL A 41 17.92 26.34 -37.33
C VAL A 41 16.88 27.43 -37.08
N PHE A 42 16.96 28.13 -35.96
CA PHE A 42 16.21 29.33 -35.69
C PHE A 42 16.98 30.27 -34.74
N LYS A 43 16.62 31.55 -34.69
CA LYS A 43 17.30 32.54 -33.87
C LYS A 43 16.52 32.87 -32.61
N LEU A 44 17.11 32.58 -31.46
CA LEU A 44 16.64 33.07 -30.16
C LEU A 44 17.31 34.42 -29.83
N SER A 45 16.57 35.30 -29.20
CA SER A 45 17.14 36.54 -28.64
C SER A 45 18.19 36.18 -27.58
N LYS A 46 19.34 36.88 -27.59
CA LYS A 46 20.39 36.70 -26.57
C LYS A 46 19.88 36.90 -25.14
N ALA A 47 18.84 37.72 -24.95
CA ALA A 47 18.21 37.97 -23.66
C ALA A 47 17.49 36.73 -23.07
N LEU A 48 17.13 35.73 -23.91
CA LEU A 48 16.45 34.51 -23.46
C LEU A 48 17.35 33.44 -22.83
N TYR A 49 18.65 33.44 -23.15
CA TYR A 49 19.58 32.43 -22.65
C TYR A 49 19.63 32.35 -21.11
N PRO A 50 19.81 33.46 -20.36
CA PRO A 50 19.84 33.40 -18.91
C PRO A 50 18.54 32.84 -18.32
N THR A 51 17.42 33.21 -18.93
CA THR A 51 16.09 32.77 -18.44
C THR A 51 15.85 31.30 -18.67
N ILE A 52 16.24 30.75 -19.81
CA ILE A 52 16.16 29.32 -20.10
C ILE A 52 17.03 28.55 -19.11
N LEU A 53 18.25 29.02 -18.83
CA LEU A 53 19.15 28.39 -17.85
C LEU A 53 18.58 28.41 -16.43
N ILE A 54 17.99 29.55 -16.02
CA ILE A 54 17.32 29.64 -14.71
C ILE A 54 16.12 28.69 -14.67
N ALA A 55 15.31 28.63 -15.71
CA ALA A 55 14.19 27.71 -15.80
C ALA A 55 14.61 26.24 -15.72
N MET A 56 15.69 25.86 -16.40
CA MET A 56 16.27 24.52 -16.31
C MET A 56 16.77 24.20 -14.89
N ALA A 57 17.43 25.16 -14.22
CA ALA A 57 17.89 24.99 -12.85
C ALA A 57 16.70 24.78 -11.88
N VAL A 58 15.61 25.55 -12.05
CA VAL A 58 14.40 25.40 -11.25
C VAL A 58 13.70 24.07 -11.51
N LEU A 59 13.61 23.63 -12.77
CA LEU A 59 13.02 22.33 -13.14
C LEU A 59 13.87 21.14 -12.66
N PHE A 60 15.15 21.34 -12.32
CA PHE A 60 15.99 20.31 -11.75
C PHE A 60 15.73 20.08 -10.25
N VAL A 61 15.14 21.05 -9.55
CA VAL A 61 14.84 20.96 -8.11
C VAL A 61 13.97 19.74 -7.75
N PRO A 62 12.86 19.42 -8.46
CA PRO A 62 12.09 18.20 -8.20
C PRO A 62 12.93 16.91 -8.28
N THR A 63 13.86 16.82 -9.22
CA THR A 63 14.78 15.67 -9.32
C THR A 63 15.66 15.57 -8.08
N ILE A 64 16.21 16.69 -7.59
CA ILE A 64 17.01 16.69 -6.35
C ILE A 64 16.16 16.26 -5.17
N LEU A 65 14.98 16.85 -4.99
CA LEU A 65 14.14 16.60 -3.83
C LEU A 65 13.58 15.18 -3.80
N TYR A 66 13.05 14.70 -4.92
CA TYR A 66 12.31 13.44 -4.96
C TYR A 66 13.19 12.23 -5.25
N ASP A 67 14.17 12.36 -6.18
CA ASP A 67 14.97 11.22 -6.63
C ASP A 67 16.26 11.07 -5.82
N TRP A 68 16.91 12.17 -5.35
CA TRP A 68 18.19 12.11 -4.64
C TRP A 68 18.04 12.21 -3.13
N ILE A 69 17.21 13.16 -2.63
CA ILE A 69 17.02 13.39 -1.19
C ILE A 69 15.90 12.52 -0.64
N HIS A 70 15.02 11.99 -1.51
CA HIS A 70 13.81 11.23 -1.14
C HIS A 70 12.87 11.99 -0.20
N LEU A 71 12.85 13.33 -0.29
CA LEU A 71 12.01 14.19 0.54
C LEU A 71 10.57 14.21 0.00
N ARG A 72 9.73 13.33 0.53
CA ARG A 72 8.34 13.10 0.10
C ARG A 72 7.36 13.59 1.16
N SER A 73 7.23 14.91 1.29
CA SER A 73 6.29 15.52 2.23
C SER A 73 5.28 16.40 1.50
N ARG A 74 4.13 16.64 2.14
CA ARG A 74 3.15 17.61 1.60
C ARG A 74 3.78 18.99 1.39
N ALA A 75 4.66 19.42 2.29
CA ALA A 75 5.37 20.69 2.18
C ALA A 75 6.29 20.72 0.94
N ALA A 76 7.04 19.65 0.66
CA ALA A 76 7.88 19.53 -0.52
C ALA A 76 7.05 19.63 -1.81
N ARG A 77 5.89 18.97 -1.85
CA ARG A 77 4.95 19.06 -2.99
C ARG A 77 4.51 20.49 -3.29
N TYR A 78 4.01 21.19 -2.27
CA TYR A 78 3.58 22.59 -2.46
C TYR A 78 4.74 23.53 -2.81
N PHE A 79 5.93 23.27 -2.27
CA PHE A 79 7.14 23.99 -2.64
C PHE A 79 7.48 23.80 -4.14
N VAL A 80 7.48 22.57 -4.62
CA VAL A 80 7.72 22.25 -6.05
C VAL A 80 6.66 22.89 -6.94
N LEU A 81 5.38 22.78 -6.59
CA LEU A 81 4.30 23.41 -7.34
C LEU A 81 4.47 24.95 -7.40
N THR A 82 4.89 25.56 -6.29
CA THR A 82 5.19 27.01 -6.25
C THR A 82 6.31 27.36 -7.22
N LEU A 83 7.41 26.61 -7.23
CA LEU A 83 8.52 26.83 -8.14
C LEU A 83 8.08 26.71 -9.60
N VAL A 84 7.27 25.71 -9.94
CA VAL A 84 6.72 25.53 -11.30
C VAL A 84 5.85 26.70 -11.72
N VAL A 85 5.00 27.24 -10.84
CA VAL A 85 4.17 28.42 -11.10
C VAL A 85 5.04 29.64 -11.35
N LEU A 86 6.01 29.91 -10.47
CA LEU A 86 6.90 31.07 -10.61
C LEU A 86 7.75 31.02 -11.88
N MET A 87 8.28 29.82 -12.20
CA MET A 87 9.04 29.57 -13.42
C MET A 87 8.17 29.81 -14.66
N SER A 88 6.93 29.30 -14.67
CA SER A 88 6.01 29.48 -15.79
C SER A 88 5.68 30.95 -16.02
N GLY A 89 5.51 31.72 -14.94
CA GLY A 89 5.32 33.18 -15.02
C GLY A 89 6.55 33.91 -15.56
N LEU A 90 7.74 33.52 -15.12
CA LEU A 90 9.00 34.12 -15.62
C LEU A 90 9.20 33.85 -17.11
N LEU A 91 9.01 32.60 -17.54
CA LEU A 91 9.09 32.23 -18.96
C LEU A 91 8.05 32.99 -19.79
N TYR A 92 6.80 33.09 -19.28
CA TYR A 92 5.77 33.83 -19.97
C TYR A 92 6.11 35.34 -20.11
N ALA A 93 6.65 35.97 -19.06
CA ALA A 93 7.04 37.38 -19.09
C ALA A 93 8.06 37.72 -20.19
N ILE A 94 8.94 36.77 -20.54
CA ILE A 94 10.05 36.98 -21.47
C ILE A 94 9.76 36.45 -22.88
N LEU A 95 9.06 35.30 -22.97
CA LEU A 95 8.69 34.67 -24.25
C LEU A 95 7.49 35.33 -24.91
N SER A 96 6.83 36.24 -24.21
CA SER A 96 5.64 36.97 -24.72
C SER A 96 4.44 36.05 -25.04
N TYR A 97 3.41 36.66 -25.58
CA TYR A 97 2.07 36.16 -25.87
C TYR A 97 2.01 34.85 -26.68
N HIS A 98 3.14 34.35 -27.23
CA HIS A 98 3.19 33.14 -28.05
C HIS A 98 3.14 31.83 -27.25
N VAL A 99 3.28 31.87 -25.91
CA VAL A 99 3.39 30.64 -25.08
C VAL A 99 2.36 30.63 -23.95
N ILE A 100 1.07 30.80 -24.30
CA ILE A 100 -0.05 30.75 -23.35
C ILE A 100 -0.06 29.45 -22.55
N ILE A 101 0.31 28.34 -23.17
CA ILE A 101 0.33 27.03 -22.56
C ILE A 101 1.21 26.97 -21.28
N MET A 102 2.20 27.85 -21.18
CA MET A 102 3.07 27.93 -20.00
C MET A 102 2.31 28.33 -18.73
N LEU A 103 1.28 29.17 -18.86
CA LEU A 103 0.48 29.60 -17.70
C LEU A 103 -0.45 28.51 -17.18
N VAL A 104 -0.85 27.59 -18.06
CA VAL A 104 -1.73 26.48 -17.73
C VAL A 104 -0.96 25.27 -17.20
N PHE A 105 0.30 25.14 -17.62
CA PHE A 105 1.16 24.02 -17.28
C PHE A 105 1.18 23.66 -15.77
N PRO A 106 1.32 24.61 -14.81
CA PRO A 106 1.33 24.29 -13.40
C PRO A 106 0.04 23.62 -12.92
N VAL A 107 -1.12 24.07 -13.44
CA VAL A 107 -2.42 23.52 -13.05
C VAL A 107 -2.60 22.09 -13.60
N VAL A 108 -2.19 21.85 -14.84
CA VAL A 108 -2.20 20.53 -15.45
C VAL A 108 -1.30 19.58 -14.69
N VAL A 109 -0.09 20.02 -14.34
CA VAL A 109 0.86 19.22 -13.55
C VAL A 109 0.33 18.93 -12.14
N ALA A 110 -0.39 19.86 -11.51
CA ALA A 110 -1.02 19.64 -10.22
C ALA A 110 -2.09 18.53 -10.27
N CYS A 111 -2.69 18.24 -11.43
CA CYS A 111 -3.64 17.14 -11.59
C CYS A 111 -3.02 15.76 -11.37
N LEU A 112 -1.69 15.62 -11.53
CA LEU A 112 -0.97 14.35 -11.29
C LEU A 112 -1.15 13.83 -9.86
N TYR A 113 -1.36 14.74 -8.91
CA TYR A 113 -1.57 14.38 -7.51
C TYR A 113 -2.98 13.90 -7.20
N CYS A 114 -3.90 13.91 -8.18
CA CYS A 114 -5.30 13.54 -8.00
C CYS A 114 -5.97 14.21 -6.78
N ASP A 115 -5.46 15.37 -6.35
CA ASP A 115 -5.90 16.12 -5.19
C ASP A 115 -6.41 17.51 -5.58
N ARG A 116 -7.68 17.79 -5.26
CA ARG A 116 -8.31 19.10 -5.51
C ARG A 116 -7.60 20.26 -4.83
N LYS A 117 -6.99 20.02 -3.66
CA LYS A 117 -6.30 21.09 -2.92
C LYS A 117 -5.06 21.55 -3.68
N SER A 118 -4.32 20.63 -4.29
CA SER A 118 -3.14 20.95 -5.13
C SER A 118 -3.53 21.74 -6.37
N VAL A 119 -4.62 21.38 -7.05
CA VAL A 119 -5.14 22.10 -8.22
C VAL A 119 -5.65 23.50 -7.82
N LEU A 120 -6.39 23.61 -6.72
CA LEU A 120 -6.88 24.90 -6.23
C LEU A 120 -5.73 25.82 -5.83
N TYR A 121 -4.74 25.28 -5.11
CA TYR A 121 -3.55 26.02 -4.71
C TYR A 121 -2.80 26.61 -5.91
N THR A 122 -2.49 25.79 -6.92
CA THR A 122 -1.80 26.24 -8.12
C THR A 122 -2.63 27.25 -8.91
N THR A 123 -3.95 27.06 -8.99
CA THR A 123 -4.85 28.00 -9.66
C THR A 123 -4.82 29.37 -8.97
N ILE A 124 -4.98 29.42 -7.65
CA ILE A 124 -4.97 30.67 -6.88
C ILE A 124 -3.61 31.38 -7.00
N LEU A 125 -2.52 30.62 -6.91
CA LEU A 125 -1.17 31.20 -6.99
C LEU A 125 -0.82 31.69 -8.41
N SER A 126 -1.33 31.05 -9.45
CA SER A 126 -1.03 31.39 -10.85
C SER A 126 -1.66 32.74 -11.26
N ILE A 127 -2.79 33.15 -10.67
CA ILE A 127 -3.45 34.41 -11.03
C ILE A 127 -2.57 35.64 -10.75
N PRO A 128 -2.04 35.87 -9.53
CA PRO A 128 -1.17 37.03 -9.28
C PRO A 128 0.15 36.92 -10.07
N VAL A 129 0.70 35.74 -10.25
CA VAL A 129 1.91 35.52 -11.06
C VAL A 129 1.64 35.91 -12.51
N MET A 130 0.50 35.56 -13.08
CA MET A 130 0.10 35.95 -14.43
C MET A 130 -0.03 37.48 -14.57
N ILE A 131 -0.65 38.15 -13.60
CA ILE A 131 -0.77 39.61 -13.59
C ILE A 131 0.63 40.27 -13.59
N VAL A 132 1.48 39.83 -12.66
CA VAL A 132 2.87 40.35 -12.56
C VAL A 132 3.67 40.08 -13.82
N SER A 133 3.52 38.91 -14.42
CA SER A 133 4.20 38.57 -15.67
C SER A 133 3.80 39.45 -16.84
N HIS A 134 2.52 39.81 -16.96
CA HIS A 134 2.04 40.76 -17.98
C HIS A 134 2.60 42.16 -17.77
N LEU A 135 2.67 42.62 -16.52
CA LEU A 135 3.25 43.94 -16.20
C LEU A 135 4.73 43.97 -16.49
N ILE A 136 5.49 42.91 -16.17
CA ILE A 136 6.92 42.79 -16.48
C ILE A 136 7.12 42.81 -18.02
N ALA A 137 6.34 42.00 -18.76
CA ALA A 137 6.42 41.98 -20.24
C ALA A 137 6.18 43.37 -20.85
N PHE A 138 5.24 44.11 -20.31
CA PHE A 138 4.96 45.48 -20.73
C PHE A 138 6.15 46.42 -20.46
N TRP A 139 6.69 46.39 -19.23
CA TRP A 139 7.84 47.22 -18.86
C TRP A 139 9.10 46.92 -19.63
N LEU A 140 9.35 45.61 -19.96
CA LEU A 140 10.48 45.16 -20.75
C LEU A 140 10.31 45.44 -22.25
N LYS A 141 9.16 46.02 -22.68
CA LYS A 141 8.84 46.30 -24.10
C LYS A 141 8.98 45.04 -25.00
N VAL A 142 8.64 43.91 -24.46
CA VAL A 142 8.73 42.61 -25.19
C VAL A 142 7.52 42.38 -26.09
N VAL A 143 6.54 43.32 -26.05
CA VAL A 143 5.25 43.23 -26.73
C VAL A 143 5.35 43.80 -28.12
N PRO A 144 5.10 43.04 -29.20
CA PRO A 144 5.34 43.47 -30.56
C PRO A 144 4.13 44.10 -31.25
N ASP A 145 2.90 43.98 -30.73
CA ASP A 145 1.70 44.35 -31.47
C ASP A 145 1.02 45.66 -30.97
N GLU A 146 0.53 46.47 -31.90
CA GLU A 146 -0.07 47.80 -31.64
C GLU A 146 -1.15 47.87 -30.53
N PRO A 147 -2.09 46.90 -30.37
CA PRO A 147 -3.06 47.01 -29.29
C PRO A 147 -2.45 46.90 -27.90
N LEU A 148 -1.24 46.31 -27.78
CA LEU A 148 -0.57 46.00 -26.52
C LEU A 148 0.51 47.02 -26.13
N VAL A 149 0.72 48.07 -26.95
CA VAL A 149 1.68 49.16 -26.68
C VAL A 149 1.21 50.05 -25.51
N THR A 150 -0.08 50.06 -25.19
CA THR A 150 -0.60 50.82 -24.07
C THR A 150 -0.97 49.95 -22.88
N MET A 151 -0.83 50.48 -21.66
CA MET A 151 -1.23 49.76 -20.44
C MET A 151 -2.69 49.27 -20.51
N LYS A 152 -3.61 50.11 -21.04
CA LYS A 152 -5.01 49.72 -21.25
C LYS A 152 -5.13 48.57 -22.25
N GLY A 153 -4.35 48.60 -23.33
CA GLY A 153 -4.32 47.49 -24.30
C GLY A 153 -3.84 46.19 -23.70
N VAL A 154 -2.74 46.21 -22.93
CA VAL A 154 -2.22 45.02 -22.21
C VAL A 154 -3.26 44.47 -21.26
N LEU A 155 -3.98 45.31 -20.51
CA LEU A 155 -5.00 44.83 -19.58
C LEU A 155 -6.21 44.23 -20.31
N VAL A 156 -6.75 44.92 -21.31
CA VAL A 156 -8.01 44.57 -21.98
C VAL A 156 -7.81 43.43 -23.00
N TYR A 157 -6.80 43.54 -23.83
CA TYR A 157 -6.56 42.56 -24.95
C TYR A 157 -5.52 41.50 -24.64
N GLY A 158 -4.69 41.72 -23.63
CA GLY A 158 -3.69 40.78 -23.16
C GLY A 158 -4.20 39.95 -21.97
N LEU A 159 -4.35 40.60 -20.81
CA LEU A 159 -4.56 39.92 -19.53
C LEU A 159 -5.99 39.34 -19.38
N VAL A 160 -7.03 40.09 -19.72
CA VAL A 160 -8.41 39.63 -19.50
C VAL A 160 -8.76 38.35 -20.25
N PRO A 161 -8.50 38.22 -21.58
CA PRO A 161 -8.75 36.98 -22.28
C PRO A 161 -7.96 35.82 -21.68
N ARG A 162 -6.72 36.01 -21.26
CA ARG A 162 -5.86 34.98 -20.67
C ARG A 162 -6.38 34.51 -19.32
N ILE A 163 -6.89 35.40 -18.50
CA ILE A 163 -7.56 35.04 -17.23
C ILE A 163 -8.78 34.16 -17.53
N ILE A 164 -9.59 34.52 -18.51
CA ILE A 164 -10.79 33.74 -18.86
C ILE A 164 -10.40 32.33 -19.34
N GLU A 165 -9.45 32.23 -20.28
CA GLU A 165 -8.93 30.94 -20.79
C GLU A 165 -8.32 30.08 -19.67
N PHE A 166 -7.52 30.70 -18.81
CA PHE A 166 -6.88 30.03 -17.66
C PHE A 166 -7.93 29.51 -16.67
N LEU A 167 -8.94 30.32 -16.33
CA LEU A 167 -10.00 29.91 -15.42
C LEU A 167 -10.84 28.78 -16.02
N ALA A 168 -11.17 28.84 -17.31
CA ALA A 168 -11.91 27.78 -17.99
C ALA A 168 -11.15 26.44 -17.90
N ILE A 169 -9.87 26.43 -18.21
CA ILE A 169 -9.04 25.22 -18.11
C ILE A 169 -8.89 24.78 -16.65
N SER A 170 -8.69 25.70 -15.72
CA SER A 170 -8.59 25.39 -14.29
C SER A 170 -9.87 24.74 -13.74
N ILE A 171 -11.05 25.17 -14.18
CA ILE A 171 -12.35 24.57 -13.83
C ILE A 171 -12.42 23.12 -14.36
N ILE A 172 -11.98 22.90 -15.60
CA ILE A 172 -11.94 21.55 -16.19
C ILE A 172 -10.98 20.67 -15.38
N CYS A 173 -9.76 21.14 -15.13
CA CYS A 173 -8.76 20.41 -14.32
C CYS A 173 -9.29 20.08 -12.93
N PHE A 174 -9.90 21.02 -12.24
CA PHE A 174 -10.49 20.84 -10.92
C PHE A 174 -11.64 19.81 -10.94
N SER A 175 -12.50 19.87 -11.98
CA SER A 175 -13.61 18.92 -12.15
C SER A 175 -13.11 17.51 -12.41
N VAL A 176 -12.15 17.35 -13.34
CA VAL A 176 -11.55 16.04 -13.69
C VAL A 176 -10.83 15.44 -12.50
N THR A 177 -9.99 16.24 -11.82
CA THR A 177 -9.28 15.80 -10.60
C THR A 177 -10.25 15.35 -9.52
N GLY A 178 -11.34 16.11 -9.33
CA GLY A 178 -12.34 15.75 -8.35
C GLY A 178 -13.14 14.49 -8.70
N LYS A 179 -13.31 14.17 -9.97
CA LYS A 179 -13.91 12.90 -10.41
C LYS A 179 -12.93 11.76 -10.17
N MET A 180 -11.66 11.95 -10.52
CA MET A 180 -10.60 10.96 -10.31
C MET A 180 -10.42 10.63 -8.82
N GLN A 181 -10.35 11.64 -7.96
CA GLN A 181 -10.24 11.46 -6.52
C GLN A 181 -11.41 10.65 -5.94
N ARG A 182 -12.64 10.94 -6.38
CA ARG A 182 -13.81 10.16 -5.95
C ARG A 182 -13.75 8.71 -6.43
N LEU A 183 -13.28 8.48 -7.66
CA LEU A 183 -13.13 7.13 -8.19
C LEU A 183 -12.09 6.34 -7.40
N ILE A 184 -10.93 6.93 -7.11
CA ILE A 184 -9.89 6.30 -6.30
C ILE A 184 -10.44 5.93 -4.91
N ASN A 185 -11.10 6.85 -4.24
CA ASN A 185 -11.68 6.60 -2.92
C ASN A 185 -12.73 5.46 -2.96
N SER A 186 -13.60 5.45 -3.98
CA SER A 186 -14.59 4.37 -4.15
C SER A 186 -13.95 3.02 -4.45
N LEU A 187 -12.85 2.99 -5.21
CA LEU A 187 -12.10 1.75 -5.46
C LEU A 187 -11.44 1.21 -4.18
N VAL A 188 -10.85 2.09 -3.37
CA VAL A 188 -10.26 1.72 -2.09
C VAL A 188 -11.32 1.17 -1.14
N GLU A 189 -12.48 1.84 -1.03
CA GLU A 189 -13.59 1.41 -0.18
C GLU A 189 -14.10 0.02 -0.60
N LYS A 190 -14.36 -0.18 -1.90
CA LYS A 190 -14.80 -1.48 -2.43
C LYS A 190 -13.77 -2.59 -2.25
N ASN A 191 -12.49 -2.26 -2.36
CA ASN A 191 -11.43 -3.24 -2.13
C ASN A 191 -11.39 -3.68 -0.66
N ASN A 192 -11.55 -2.73 0.27
CA ASN A 192 -11.64 -3.06 1.71
C ASN A 192 -12.87 -3.93 2.02
N GLU A 193 -14.05 -3.60 1.45
CA GLU A 193 -15.25 -4.43 1.58
C GLU A 193 -15.00 -5.87 1.09
N LEU A 194 -14.35 -6.03 -0.06
CA LEU A 194 -14.00 -7.35 -0.59
C LEU A 194 -13.09 -8.16 0.34
N TYR A 195 -12.11 -7.51 0.97
CA TYR A 195 -11.24 -8.17 1.95
C TYR A 195 -12.00 -8.61 3.21
N GLU A 196 -12.87 -7.75 3.73
CA GLU A 196 -13.72 -8.09 4.89
C GLU A 196 -14.70 -9.22 4.57
N ASP A 197 -15.35 -9.18 3.41
CA ASP A 197 -16.25 -10.24 2.94
C ASP A 197 -15.50 -11.58 2.79
N GLN A 198 -14.32 -11.55 2.18
CA GLN A 198 -13.49 -12.74 2.00
C GLN A 198 -13.08 -13.35 3.34
N GLN A 199 -12.63 -12.55 4.29
CA GLN A 199 -12.29 -13.00 5.64
C GLN A 199 -13.50 -13.60 6.36
N THR A 200 -14.66 -12.95 6.24
CA THR A 200 -15.92 -13.41 6.86
C THR A 200 -16.34 -14.75 6.29
N LEU A 201 -16.26 -14.94 4.97
CA LEU A 201 -16.58 -16.21 4.32
C LEU A 201 -15.63 -17.33 4.77
N ILE A 202 -14.33 -17.07 4.79
CA ILE A 202 -13.32 -18.04 5.24
C ILE A 202 -13.56 -18.41 6.70
N SER A 203 -13.76 -17.43 7.58
CA SER A 203 -14.07 -17.66 9.00
C SER A 203 -15.32 -18.52 9.18
N SER A 204 -16.40 -18.20 8.45
CA SER A 204 -17.65 -18.95 8.52
C SER A 204 -17.50 -20.40 8.05
N LEU A 205 -16.73 -20.64 6.98
CA LEU A 205 -16.43 -21.99 6.50
C LEU A 205 -15.59 -22.77 7.50
N ALA A 206 -14.56 -22.14 8.06
CA ALA A 206 -13.71 -22.76 9.09
C ALA A 206 -14.52 -23.10 10.35
N GLU A 207 -15.38 -22.18 10.84
CA GLU A 207 -16.27 -22.40 11.97
C GLU A 207 -17.24 -23.57 11.72
N LEU A 208 -17.75 -23.75 10.50
CA LEU A 208 -18.61 -24.88 10.12
C LEU A 208 -17.85 -26.22 10.19
N VAL A 209 -16.59 -26.25 9.80
CA VAL A 209 -15.75 -27.45 9.88
C VAL A 209 -15.41 -27.77 11.34
N GLU A 210 -15.02 -26.76 12.12
CA GLU A 210 -14.72 -26.93 13.56
C GLU A 210 -15.94 -27.37 14.37
N ALA A 211 -17.13 -26.92 14.03
CA ALA A 211 -18.36 -27.40 14.65
C ALA A 211 -18.55 -28.94 14.51
N GLN A 212 -17.89 -29.58 13.53
CA GLN A 212 -17.86 -31.04 13.41
C GLN A 212 -16.90 -31.71 14.38
N SER A 213 -15.90 -31.03 14.90
CA SER A 213 -14.90 -31.54 15.86
C SER A 213 -15.20 -31.16 17.32
N GLN A 214 -16.35 -30.54 17.61
CA GLN A 214 -16.73 -30.00 18.90
C GLN A 214 -15.82 -28.87 19.42
N GLU A 215 -15.02 -28.30 18.55
CA GLU A 215 -14.25 -27.08 18.83
C GLU A 215 -15.14 -25.83 18.61
N THR A 216 -14.80 -24.74 19.26
CA THR A 216 -15.63 -23.51 19.17
C THR A 216 -15.13 -22.63 18.03
N GLY A 217 -16.02 -21.90 17.34
CA GLY A 217 -15.63 -20.91 16.35
C GLY A 217 -14.68 -19.82 16.89
N GLN A 218 -14.61 -19.66 18.22
CA GLN A 218 -13.66 -18.75 18.86
C GLN A 218 -12.21 -19.23 18.72
N HIS A 219 -11.96 -20.56 18.70
CA HIS A 219 -10.65 -21.15 18.43
C HIS A 219 -10.08 -20.64 17.11
N VAL A 220 -10.84 -20.72 16.03
CA VAL A 220 -10.43 -20.24 14.69
C VAL A 220 -9.97 -18.78 14.74
N LYS A 221 -10.74 -17.92 15.42
CA LYS A 221 -10.44 -16.49 15.55
C LYS A 221 -9.20 -16.23 16.40
N ARG A 222 -9.03 -16.97 17.51
CA ARG A 222 -7.86 -16.84 18.37
C ARG A 222 -6.59 -17.31 17.65
N VAL A 223 -6.63 -18.48 16.98
CA VAL A 223 -5.47 -18.98 16.20
C VAL A 223 -5.06 -17.98 15.12
N ALA A 224 -6.02 -17.37 14.40
CA ALA A 224 -5.73 -16.34 13.43
C ALA A 224 -5.06 -15.10 14.05
N ALA A 225 -5.56 -14.63 15.19
CA ALA A 225 -5.00 -13.47 15.88
C ALA A 225 -3.60 -13.75 16.46
N TYR A 226 -3.37 -14.93 17.04
CA TYR A 226 -2.03 -15.35 17.49
C TYR A 226 -1.04 -15.46 16.33
N THR A 227 -1.49 -16.03 15.21
CA THR A 227 -0.68 -16.12 13.99
C THR A 227 -0.30 -14.73 13.50
N GLU A 228 -1.23 -13.77 13.51
CA GLU A 228 -0.97 -12.38 13.13
C GLU A 228 0.14 -11.74 13.99
N ILE A 229 0.11 -11.94 15.31
CA ILE A 229 1.15 -11.44 16.23
C ILE A 229 2.52 -12.01 15.84
N LEU A 230 2.62 -13.33 15.62
CA LEU A 230 3.89 -13.97 15.27
C LEU A 230 4.40 -13.55 13.89
N CYS A 231 3.55 -13.44 12.88
CA CYS A 231 3.92 -12.98 11.55
C CYS A 231 4.46 -11.54 11.59
N ARG A 232 3.82 -10.66 12.37
CA ARG A 232 4.28 -9.29 12.59
C ARG A 232 5.63 -9.25 13.33
N ALA A 233 5.80 -10.09 14.35
CA ALA A 233 7.05 -10.20 15.10
C ALA A 233 8.22 -10.71 14.25
N VAL A 234 7.97 -11.59 13.28
CA VAL A 234 8.98 -12.06 12.29
C VAL A 234 9.37 -10.96 11.30
N GLY A 235 8.56 -9.89 11.17
CA GLY A 235 8.82 -8.77 10.27
C GLY A 235 8.16 -8.92 8.88
N MET A 236 7.12 -9.72 8.75
CA MET A 236 6.31 -9.79 7.52
C MET A 236 5.60 -8.46 7.28
N SER A 237 5.31 -8.16 6.01
CA SER A 237 4.52 -6.98 5.66
C SER A 237 3.09 -7.10 6.22
N GLU A 238 2.40 -5.96 6.40
CA GLU A 238 1.00 -5.94 6.87
C GLU A 238 0.09 -6.77 5.95
N GLU A 239 0.30 -6.69 4.63
CA GLU A 239 -0.46 -7.44 3.64
C GLU A 239 -0.22 -8.95 3.77
N GLU A 240 1.03 -9.38 3.89
CA GLU A 240 1.41 -10.77 4.06
C GLU A 240 0.90 -11.32 5.40
N THR A 241 1.07 -10.56 6.48
CA THR A 241 0.56 -10.89 7.82
C THR A 241 -0.95 -11.12 7.79
N TRP A 242 -1.71 -10.25 7.14
CA TRP A 242 -3.16 -10.42 6.99
C TRP A 242 -3.51 -11.69 6.19
N LYS A 243 -2.84 -11.94 5.05
CA LYS A 243 -3.07 -13.14 4.23
C LYS A 243 -2.82 -14.41 5.03
N VAL A 244 -1.73 -14.47 5.79
CA VAL A 244 -1.37 -15.63 6.61
C VAL A 244 -2.35 -15.82 7.76
N SER A 245 -2.75 -14.75 8.43
CA SER A 245 -3.76 -14.78 9.50
C SER A 245 -5.10 -15.32 8.99
N VAL A 246 -5.59 -14.86 7.84
CA VAL A 246 -6.83 -15.37 7.23
C VAL A 246 -6.68 -16.83 6.79
N ALA A 247 -5.54 -17.17 6.17
CA ALA A 247 -5.27 -18.54 5.73
C ALA A 247 -5.18 -19.52 6.89
N SER A 248 -4.67 -19.11 8.06
CA SER A 248 -4.54 -19.95 9.25
C SER A 248 -5.90 -20.45 9.79
N MET A 249 -6.98 -19.73 9.52
CA MET A 249 -8.34 -20.16 9.87
C MET A 249 -8.70 -21.50 9.24
N MET A 250 -8.05 -21.88 8.15
CA MET A 250 -8.31 -23.11 7.38
C MET A 250 -7.34 -24.23 7.68
N HIS A 251 -6.48 -24.12 8.72
CA HIS A 251 -5.47 -25.14 9.01
C HIS A 251 -6.07 -26.54 9.17
N ASP A 252 -7.24 -26.63 9.79
CA ASP A 252 -7.95 -27.86 10.13
C ASP A 252 -9.13 -28.19 9.18
N VAL A 253 -9.25 -27.50 8.04
CA VAL A 253 -10.38 -27.69 7.10
C VAL A 253 -10.52 -29.13 6.62
N GLY A 254 -9.44 -29.91 6.61
CA GLY A 254 -9.44 -31.32 6.22
C GLY A 254 -10.14 -32.25 7.21
N LYS A 255 -10.48 -31.80 8.43
CA LYS A 255 -11.31 -32.55 9.37
C LYS A 255 -12.66 -32.96 8.76
N ILE A 256 -13.13 -32.24 7.75
CA ILE A 256 -14.35 -32.59 7.01
C ILE A 256 -14.28 -33.98 6.37
N GLY A 257 -13.08 -34.46 6.04
CA GLY A 257 -12.84 -35.79 5.47
C GLY A 257 -12.72 -36.90 6.52
N VAL A 258 -12.61 -36.57 7.80
CA VAL A 258 -12.46 -37.56 8.88
C VAL A 258 -13.82 -38.04 9.34
N PRO A 259 -14.07 -39.34 9.55
CA PRO A 259 -15.33 -39.89 10.06
C PRO A 259 -15.72 -39.26 11.40
N LYS A 260 -16.98 -38.82 11.52
CA LYS A 260 -17.51 -38.17 12.74
C LYS A 260 -17.43 -39.06 13.96
N GLU A 261 -17.60 -40.36 13.77
CA GLU A 261 -17.52 -41.35 14.82
C GLU A 261 -16.13 -41.39 15.50
N ILE A 262 -15.08 -41.07 14.75
CA ILE A 262 -13.71 -40.97 15.26
C ILE A 262 -13.52 -39.61 15.98
N LEU A 263 -13.94 -38.50 15.34
CA LEU A 263 -13.81 -37.16 15.93
C LEU A 263 -14.60 -37.00 17.24
N HIS A 264 -15.74 -37.65 17.34
CA HIS A 264 -16.63 -37.55 18.52
C HIS A 264 -16.44 -38.70 19.51
N LYS A 265 -15.45 -39.57 19.35
CA LYS A 265 -15.25 -40.73 20.22
C LYS A 265 -15.01 -40.27 21.66
N PRO A 266 -15.86 -40.68 22.61
CA PRO A 266 -15.63 -40.44 24.03
C PRO A 266 -14.49 -41.33 24.54
N GLY A 267 -13.27 -40.83 24.56
CA GLY A 267 -12.11 -41.55 25.08
C GLY A 267 -10.85 -41.45 24.21
N ARG A 268 -9.84 -42.28 24.50
CA ARG A 268 -8.62 -42.30 23.73
C ARG A 268 -8.84 -43.01 22.39
N LEU A 269 -8.28 -42.44 21.32
CA LEU A 269 -8.24 -43.08 20.02
C LEU A 269 -7.24 -44.24 20.05
N ASN A 270 -7.55 -45.31 19.33
CA ASN A 270 -6.57 -46.34 19.05
C ASN A 270 -5.59 -45.87 17.95
N ALA A 271 -4.59 -46.68 17.61
CA ALA A 271 -3.57 -46.30 16.65
C ALA A 271 -4.14 -46.08 15.23
N GLU A 272 -5.08 -46.92 14.79
CA GLU A 272 -5.71 -46.83 13.47
C GLU A 272 -6.62 -45.59 13.38
N GLU A 273 -7.41 -45.28 14.42
CA GLU A 273 -8.23 -44.10 14.50
C GLU A 273 -7.39 -42.81 14.55
N PHE A 274 -6.27 -42.84 15.28
CA PHE A 274 -5.36 -41.70 15.32
C PHE A 274 -4.67 -41.46 13.96
N ASP A 275 -4.31 -42.55 13.25
CA ASP A 275 -3.76 -42.43 11.91
C ASP A 275 -4.80 -41.87 10.92
N GLU A 276 -6.08 -42.21 11.07
CA GLU A 276 -7.15 -41.59 10.28
C GLU A 276 -7.34 -40.10 10.60
N VAL A 277 -7.24 -39.70 11.89
CA VAL A 277 -7.28 -38.29 12.24
C VAL A 277 -6.12 -37.50 11.60
N LYS A 278 -4.90 -38.04 11.59
CA LYS A 278 -3.75 -37.39 10.95
C LYS A 278 -3.97 -37.10 9.46
N ARG A 279 -4.82 -37.87 8.78
CA ARG A 279 -5.12 -37.67 7.37
C ARG A 279 -5.85 -36.34 7.07
N HIS A 280 -6.38 -35.62 8.11
CA HIS A 280 -6.94 -34.31 7.88
C HIS A 280 -5.93 -33.34 7.23
N VAL A 281 -4.63 -33.52 7.50
CA VAL A 281 -3.56 -32.73 6.91
C VAL A 281 -3.54 -32.93 5.38
N GLU A 282 -3.63 -34.20 4.92
CA GLU A 282 -3.70 -34.56 3.51
C GLU A 282 -4.99 -34.09 2.86
N TYR A 283 -6.13 -34.33 3.53
CA TYR A 283 -7.44 -33.93 3.04
C TYR A 283 -7.56 -32.40 2.90
N GLY A 284 -7.03 -31.64 3.86
CA GLY A 284 -6.99 -30.20 3.82
C GLY A 284 -6.13 -29.69 2.65
N TYR A 285 -4.96 -30.27 2.44
CA TYR A 285 -4.12 -29.94 1.30
C TYR A 285 -4.83 -30.20 -0.03
N GLN A 286 -5.37 -31.40 -0.22
CA GLN A 286 -6.08 -31.79 -1.45
C GLN A 286 -7.29 -30.90 -1.75
N LEU A 287 -7.99 -30.44 -0.71
CA LEU A 287 -9.13 -29.54 -0.86
C LEU A 287 -8.70 -28.15 -1.34
N LEU A 288 -7.53 -27.69 -0.91
CA LEU A 288 -7.10 -26.28 -1.11
C LEU A 288 -6.08 -26.12 -2.25
N GLU A 289 -5.28 -27.14 -2.58
CA GLU A 289 -4.11 -27.03 -3.49
C GLU A 289 -4.46 -26.51 -4.90
N HIS A 290 -5.66 -26.79 -5.38
CA HIS A 290 -6.13 -26.36 -6.72
C HIS A 290 -7.01 -25.09 -6.66
N SER A 291 -7.25 -24.54 -5.46
CA SER A 291 -8.07 -23.34 -5.32
C SER A 291 -7.29 -22.11 -5.81
N PRO A 292 -7.91 -21.22 -6.58
CA PRO A 292 -7.26 -20.01 -7.05
C PRO A 292 -7.05 -19.01 -5.92
N GLY A 293 -6.01 -18.18 -6.04
CA GLY A 293 -5.73 -17.08 -5.12
C GLY A 293 -4.67 -17.41 -4.08
N GLU A 294 -3.93 -16.38 -3.70
CA GLU A 294 -2.74 -16.49 -2.84
C GLU A 294 -3.10 -16.99 -1.43
N ILE A 295 -4.20 -16.50 -0.85
CA ILE A 295 -4.66 -16.94 0.48
C ILE A 295 -4.92 -18.46 0.50
N MET A 296 -5.54 -19.01 -0.56
CA MET A 296 -5.81 -20.45 -0.63
C MET A 296 -4.54 -21.27 -0.77
N GLN A 297 -3.54 -20.77 -1.48
CA GLN A 297 -2.22 -21.42 -1.58
C GLN A 297 -1.47 -21.41 -0.24
N ILE A 298 -1.54 -20.29 0.48
CA ILE A 298 -1.01 -20.19 1.84
C ILE A 298 -1.74 -21.18 2.77
N ALA A 299 -3.06 -21.23 2.69
CA ALA A 299 -3.89 -22.13 3.50
C ALA A 299 -3.59 -23.61 3.19
N ALA A 300 -3.39 -23.98 1.92
CA ALA A 300 -2.98 -25.32 1.53
C ALA A 300 -1.63 -25.72 2.17
N CYS A 301 -0.66 -24.80 2.12
CA CYS A 301 0.64 -25.00 2.74
C CYS A 301 0.53 -25.15 4.27
N ILE A 302 -0.28 -24.29 4.92
CA ILE A 302 -0.51 -24.38 6.38
C ILE A 302 -1.22 -25.70 6.73
N ALA A 303 -2.30 -26.06 6.03
CA ALA A 303 -3.03 -27.30 6.27
C ALA A 303 -2.12 -28.52 6.15
N GLN A 304 -1.19 -28.50 5.19
CA GLN A 304 -0.24 -29.62 4.98
C GLN A 304 0.85 -29.71 6.05
N GLN A 305 1.25 -28.58 6.68
CA GLN A 305 2.51 -28.53 7.43
C GLN A 305 2.35 -28.12 8.90
N HIS A 306 1.18 -27.70 9.39
CA HIS A 306 1.02 -27.17 10.74
C HIS A 306 1.29 -28.18 11.86
N HIS A 307 1.27 -29.48 11.55
CA HIS A 307 1.64 -30.57 12.45
C HIS A 307 3.05 -31.11 12.22
N GLU A 308 3.82 -30.50 11.31
CA GLU A 308 5.25 -30.79 11.23
C GLU A 308 5.98 -30.25 12.46
N ARG A 309 7.06 -30.93 12.86
CA ARG A 309 7.84 -30.55 14.03
C ARG A 309 9.23 -30.12 13.59
N PHE A 310 9.78 -29.12 14.23
CA PHE A 310 11.10 -28.59 13.92
C PHE A 310 12.21 -29.69 13.96
N ASP A 311 12.05 -30.70 14.83
CA ASP A 311 12.94 -31.85 14.98
C ASP A 311 12.71 -32.97 13.91
N GLY A 312 11.79 -32.79 12.98
CA GLY A 312 11.47 -33.78 11.93
C GLY A 312 10.65 -34.97 12.41
N LYS A 313 10.09 -34.96 13.63
CA LYS A 313 9.25 -36.02 14.19
C LYS A 313 7.77 -35.74 14.07
N GLY A 314 7.41 -34.78 13.22
CA GLY A 314 6.02 -34.43 12.90
C GLY A 314 5.37 -35.42 11.93
N TYR A 315 4.27 -35.02 11.37
CA TYR A 315 3.55 -35.68 10.29
C TYR A 315 2.94 -34.62 9.40
N GLN A 316 2.79 -34.74 8.14
CA GLN A 316 2.65 -35.87 7.20
C GLN A 316 3.98 -36.22 6.53
N ASN A 317 4.85 -35.22 6.24
CA ASN A 317 6.00 -35.36 5.35
C ASN A 317 7.34 -35.47 6.10
N ASN A 318 7.33 -35.41 7.43
CA ASN A 318 8.53 -35.43 8.29
C ASN A 318 9.53 -34.30 7.92
N LEU A 319 9.03 -33.14 7.57
CA LEU A 319 9.84 -31.96 7.28
C LEU A 319 10.59 -31.51 8.54
N GLN A 320 11.82 -30.98 8.35
CA GLN A 320 12.66 -30.55 9.46
C GLN A 320 13.11 -29.08 9.29
N ALA A 321 13.12 -28.33 10.37
CA ALA A 321 13.65 -26.97 10.45
C ALA A 321 13.11 -26.05 9.32
N ASP A 322 13.98 -25.48 8.51
CA ASP A 322 13.61 -24.55 7.44
C ASP A 322 12.92 -25.20 6.22
N GLN A 323 12.78 -26.53 6.20
CA GLN A 323 11.93 -27.20 5.21
C GLN A 323 10.44 -26.95 5.50
N ILE A 324 10.09 -26.69 6.77
CA ILE A 324 8.73 -26.30 7.17
C ILE A 324 8.54 -24.84 6.83
N ASN A 325 7.48 -24.51 6.10
CA ASN A 325 7.16 -23.14 5.76
C ASN A 325 6.97 -22.29 7.03
N ILE A 326 7.47 -21.07 7.02
CA ILE A 326 7.40 -20.14 8.17
C ILE A 326 5.95 -19.90 8.62
N TYR A 327 4.99 -19.85 7.69
CA TYR A 327 3.57 -19.69 8.00
C TYR A 327 3.05 -20.85 8.85
N ALA A 328 3.36 -22.07 8.46
CA ALA A 328 2.97 -23.28 9.21
C ALA A 328 3.64 -23.35 10.58
N ARG A 329 4.91 -22.88 10.69
CA ARG A 329 5.63 -22.80 11.98
C ARG A 329 4.95 -21.80 12.92
N CYS A 330 4.47 -20.65 12.43
CA CYS A 330 3.71 -19.69 13.23
C CYS A 330 2.37 -20.27 13.69
N VAL A 331 1.62 -20.90 12.78
CA VAL A 331 0.32 -21.52 13.10
C VAL A 331 0.47 -22.66 14.10
N SER A 332 1.52 -23.48 14.01
CA SER A 332 1.78 -24.56 14.96
C SER A 332 1.91 -24.08 16.41
N ILE A 333 2.56 -22.95 16.65
CA ILE A 333 2.64 -22.33 17.99
C ILE A 333 1.27 -21.80 18.41
N ALA A 334 0.57 -21.09 17.52
CA ALA A 334 -0.72 -20.49 17.77
C ALA A 334 -1.78 -21.55 18.14
N ASP A 335 -1.87 -22.62 17.36
CA ASP A 335 -2.80 -23.72 17.58
C ASP A 335 -2.51 -24.46 18.89
N VAL A 336 -1.26 -24.84 19.13
CA VAL A 336 -0.88 -25.55 20.37
C VAL A 336 -1.11 -24.66 21.60
N PHE A 337 -0.81 -23.36 21.54
CA PHE A 337 -1.09 -22.45 22.65
C PHE A 337 -2.59 -22.44 22.96
N ASP A 338 -3.44 -22.25 21.95
CA ASP A 338 -4.88 -22.24 22.12
C ASP A 338 -5.39 -23.59 22.68
N ALA A 339 -4.90 -24.70 22.15
CA ALA A 339 -5.26 -26.04 22.61
C ALA A 339 -4.86 -26.34 24.07
N LEU A 340 -3.80 -25.69 24.58
CA LEU A 340 -3.37 -25.84 25.97
C LEU A 340 -4.21 -25.02 26.93
N VAL A 341 -4.57 -23.78 26.55
CA VAL A 341 -5.29 -22.86 27.41
C VAL A 341 -6.81 -22.99 27.34
N SER A 342 -7.32 -23.66 26.29
CA SER A 342 -8.76 -23.90 26.12
C SER A 342 -9.24 -25.13 26.89
N LYS A 343 -10.47 -25.06 27.39
CA LYS A 343 -11.12 -26.18 28.08
C LYS A 343 -11.58 -27.22 27.06
N ARG A 344 -11.08 -28.46 27.19
CA ARG A 344 -11.51 -29.60 26.37
C ARG A 344 -12.25 -30.65 27.24
N CYS A 345 -13.13 -31.44 26.62
CA CYS A 345 -13.96 -32.43 27.33
C CYS A 345 -13.14 -33.40 28.19
N TYR A 346 -11.85 -33.63 27.85
CA TYR A 346 -10.98 -34.62 28.48
C TYR A 346 -9.80 -34.03 29.26
N LYS A 347 -9.62 -32.69 29.25
CA LYS A 347 -8.44 -32.05 29.85
C LYS A 347 -8.82 -30.70 30.47
N LYS A 348 -8.38 -30.47 31.71
CA LYS A 348 -8.45 -29.13 32.30
C LYS A 348 -7.55 -28.17 31.51
N ALA A 349 -8.05 -26.95 31.29
CA ALA A 349 -7.22 -25.86 30.71
C ALA A 349 -5.98 -25.64 31.59
N TRP A 350 -4.87 -25.40 30.95
CA TRP A 350 -3.66 -24.93 31.63
C TRP A 350 -3.76 -23.43 31.91
N THR A 351 -2.97 -22.94 32.86
CA THR A 351 -2.81 -21.49 32.92
C THR A 351 -1.98 -21.01 31.73
N PRO A 352 -2.19 -19.76 31.29
CA PRO A 352 -1.42 -19.20 30.18
C PRO A 352 0.10 -19.31 30.43
N GLU A 353 0.56 -19.09 31.69
CA GLU A 353 1.97 -19.18 32.08
C GLU A 353 2.51 -20.61 31.97
N GLN A 354 1.69 -21.62 32.27
CA GLN A 354 2.08 -23.03 32.09
C GLN A 354 2.22 -23.36 30.60
N ALA A 355 1.29 -22.91 29.76
CA ALA A 355 1.37 -23.07 28.31
C ALA A 355 2.59 -22.34 27.71
N ARG A 356 2.87 -21.14 28.17
CA ARG A 356 4.08 -20.36 27.81
C ARG A 356 5.35 -21.15 28.12
N ALA A 357 5.48 -21.64 29.36
CA ALA A 357 6.67 -22.37 29.78
C ALA A 357 6.89 -23.65 28.95
N GLU A 358 5.81 -24.38 28.62
CA GLU A 358 5.88 -25.58 27.77
C GLU A 358 6.33 -25.23 26.35
N ILE A 359 5.72 -24.23 25.71
CA ILE A 359 6.05 -23.85 24.33
C ILE A 359 7.52 -23.41 24.25
N VAL A 360 7.98 -22.61 25.19
CA VAL A 360 9.39 -22.17 25.24
C VAL A 360 10.34 -23.36 25.45
N ALA A 361 9.98 -24.32 26.33
CA ALA A 361 10.78 -25.52 26.56
C ALA A 361 10.87 -26.45 25.34
N GLN A 362 9.88 -26.38 24.43
CA GLN A 362 9.85 -27.16 23.17
C GLN A 362 10.57 -26.47 22.01
N GLY A 363 11.20 -25.31 22.23
CA GLY A 363 12.03 -24.62 21.23
C GLY A 363 13.19 -25.51 20.75
N GLY A 364 13.37 -25.66 19.43
CA GLY A 364 14.33 -26.57 18.80
C GLY A 364 13.87 -28.04 18.73
N HIS A 365 12.75 -28.40 19.35
CA HIS A 365 12.13 -29.73 19.30
C HIS A 365 10.83 -29.66 18.47
N GLN A 366 9.72 -29.30 19.11
CA GLN A 366 8.45 -29.18 18.38
C GLN A 366 8.41 -27.88 17.56
N PHE A 367 8.90 -26.79 18.12
CA PHE A 367 8.78 -25.45 17.55
C PHE A 367 10.12 -24.87 17.10
N ASP A 368 10.06 -23.92 16.17
CA ASP A 368 11.19 -23.10 15.78
C ASP A 368 11.70 -22.30 16.99
N PRO A 369 12.99 -22.40 17.37
CA PRO A 369 13.53 -21.72 18.54
C PRO A 369 13.45 -20.18 18.43
N LYS A 370 13.53 -19.63 17.21
CA LYS A 370 13.36 -18.18 17.00
C LYS A 370 11.92 -17.75 17.23
N LEU A 371 10.97 -18.56 16.76
CA LEU A 371 9.56 -18.24 16.95
C LEU A 371 9.12 -18.41 18.41
N THR A 372 9.69 -19.38 19.16
CA THR A 372 9.41 -19.48 20.59
C THR A 372 9.96 -18.31 21.39
N GLU A 373 11.10 -17.74 21.00
CA GLU A 373 11.63 -16.52 21.57
C GLU A 373 10.73 -15.31 21.28
N LEU A 374 10.27 -15.13 20.03
CA LEU A 374 9.33 -14.09 19.65
C LEU A 374 7.97 -14.24 20.36
N PHE A 375 7.45 -15.46 20.48
CA PHE A 375 6.26 -15.77 21.24
C PHE A 375 6.41 -15.33 22.72
N ASP A 376 7.57 -15.63 23.33
CA ASP A 376 7.86 -15.26 24.71
C ASP A 376 7.90 -13.74 24.90
N GLN A 377 8.47 -13.01 23.93
CA GLN A 377 8.55 -11.54 23.93
C GLN A 377 7.18 -10.86 23.76
N HIS A 378 6.28 -11.46 22.98
CA HIS A 378 4.95 -10.92 22.67
C HIS A 378 3.82 -11.59 23.46
N PHE A 379 4.14 -12.27 24.57
CA PHE A 379 3.17 -13.06 25.34
C PHE A 379 1.99 -12.23 25.86
N ASP A 380 2.21 -10.98 26.26
CA ASP A 380 1.14 -10.10 26.72
C ASP A 380 0.10 -9.81 25.63
N GLU A 381 0.49 -9.78 24.36
CA GLU A 381 -0.43 -9.63 23.23
C GLU A 381 -1.28 -10.90 23.06
N PHE A 382 -0.74 -12.08 23.30
CA PHE A 382 -1.49 -13.34 23.34
C PHE A 382 -2.55 -13.34 24.45
N LEU A 383 -2.24 -12.83 25.64
CA LEU A 383 -3.23 -12.66 26.70
C LEU A 383 -4.36 -11.72 26.29
N GLY A 384 -4.03 -10.61 25.62
CA GLY A 384 -5.04 -9.69 25.08
C GLY A 384 -6.00 -10.35 24.10
N VAL A 385 -5.51 -11.29 23.25
CA VAL A 385 -6.38 -12.05 22.35
C VAL A 385 -7.37 -12.95 23.12
N MET A 386 -6.92 -13.60 24.19
CA MET A 386 -7.82 -14.42 25.04
C MET A 386 -8.94 -13.59 25.66
N GLU A 387 -8.65 -12.36 26.05
CA GLU A 387 -9.67 -11.44 26.60
C GLU A 387 -10.65 -10.97 25.52
N CYS A 388 -10.19 -10.76 24.30
CA CYS A 388 -11.02 -10.33 23.17
C CYS A 388 -11.95 -11.44 22.64
N TYR A 389 -11.52 -12.70 22.71
CA TYR A 389 -12.27 -13.88 22.21
C TYR A 389 -12.45 -14.92 23.31
N PRO A 390 -13.29 -14.66 24.33
CA PRO A 390 -13.56 -15.60 25.42
C PRO A 390 -14.24 -16.88 24.90
N GLU A 391 -14.09 -17.99 25.67
CA GLU A 391 -14.73 -19.28 25.38
C GLU A 391 -16.26 -19.22 25.42
#